data_dab80f7661d97edf547f9862142b1f8e
#
_entry.id   dab80f7661d97edf547f9862142b1f8e
#
_cell.length_a   1.000
_cell.length_b   1.000
_cell.length_c   1.000
_cell.angle_alpha   90.00
_cell.angle_beta   90.00
_cell.angle_gamma   90.00
#
_symmetry.space_group_name_H-M   'P 1'
#
loop_
_entity.id
_entity.type
_entity.pdbx_description
1 polymer ?
#
loop_
_entity_poly.entity_id
_entity_poly.type
_entity_poly.pdbx_seq_one_letter_code
_entity_poly.pdbx_strand_id
1 'polypeptide(L)'
;MHFNIEERTIFLARHGSHAYGLNVASSDEDYKGVCIKPKECYFGFLQKFEQLEHMGSKSDGIDKVIYSLDKFASLAIDCNPNIIEVLHVAEEDVLVCTEFGEALRAIKDDFLSKKAKFTFAGYAHSQLKRIKTHRSWLLDPPKAAPSRSDFHLSETSKVSASELGAFEASVREGIEVELPKDVLTLFTREKQYQAAKAHYDQYCNWVKSRNPARAQLEAQFGYDTKHGMHLLRLQTMGVEILRDGVVNVKRTNDREKLLSVRHGQVSYDQLVEEAE
;
A
#
# COMPACT_ATOMS: atom_id res chain seq x y z
N MET A 1 -7.53 -14.04 -23.47
CA MET A 1 -7.79 -15.02 -22.39
C MET A 1 -9.29 -15.16 -22.31
N HIS A 2 -9.85 -16.36 -22.59
CA HIS A 2 -11.30 -16.53 -22.73
C HIS A 2 -11.81 -17.61 -21.79
N PHE A 3 -11.82 -17.32 -20.50
CA PHE A 3 -12.63 -18.07 -19.57
C PHE A 3 -13.52 -17.11 -18.78
N ASN A 4 -14.70 -17.57 -18.42
CA ASN A 4 -15.63 -16.79 -17.61
C ASN A 4 -15.16 -16.81 -16.15
N ILE A 5 -14.65 -15.67 -15.68
CA ILE A 5 -14.14 -15.52 -14.31
C ILE A 5 -15.29 -15.60 -13.31
N GLU A 6 -16.46 -15.07 -13.65
CA GLU A 6 -17.62 -15.06 -12.73
C GLU A 6 -18.11 -16.46 -12.42
N GLU A 7 -18.22 -17.35 -13.43
CA GLU A 7 -18.57 -18.74 -13.23
C GLU A 7 -17.54 -19.55 -12.42
N ARG A 8 -16.31 -19.06 -12.37
CA ARG A 8 -15.19 -19.69 -11.64
C ARG A 8 -14.87 -19.03 -10.32
N THR A 9 -15.62 -17.98 -9.97
CA THR A 9 -15.44 -17.29 -8.68
C THR A 9 -16.01 -18.17 -7.57
N ILE A 10 -15.15 -18.56 -6.63
CA ILE A 10 -15.51 -19.40 -5.49
C ILE A 10 -15.85 -18.58 -4.25
N PHE A 11 -15.31 -17.37 -4.16
CA PHE A 11 -15.56 -16.44 -3.08
C PHE A 11 -15.53 -15.00 -3.61
N LEU A 12 -16.49 -14.19 -3.20
CA LEU A 12 -16.54 -12.75 -3.47
C LEU A 12 -17.14 -12.05 -2.27
N ALA A 13 -16.48 -10.99 -1.81
CA ALA A 13 -16.93 -10.21 -0.69
C ALA A 13 -16.80 -8.71 -0.95
N ARG A 14 -17.66 -7.92 -0.29
CA ARG A 14 -17.48 -6.50 -0.14
C ARG A 14 -16.22 -6.26 0.70
N HIS A 15 -15.46 -5.23 0.33
CA HIS A 15 -14.21 -4.85 0.97
C HIS A 15 -14.18 -3.34 1.24
N GLY A 16 -13.02 -2.83 1.66
CA GLY A 16 -12.83 -1.39 1.82
C GLY A 16 -13.69 -0.79 2.93
N SER A 17 -14.03 0.48 2.75
CA SER A 17 -14.72 1.27 3.79
C SER A 17 -16.06 0.67 4.23
N HIS A 18 -16.78 0.00 3.33
CA HIS A 18 -18.05 -0.65 3.64
C HIS A 18 -17.86 -1.84 4.58
N ALA A 19 -16.95 -2.75 4.25
CA ALA A 19 -16.64 -3.90 5.12
C ALA A 19 -16.07 -3.48 6.48
N TYR A 20 -15.36 -2.33 6.52
CA TYR A 20 -14.84 -1.79 7.78
C TYR A 20 -15.91 -1.09 8.63
N GLY A 21 -17.10 -0.80 8.10
CA GLY A 21 -18.11 0.03 8.76
C GLY A 21 -17.71 1.50 8.87
N LEU A 22 -16.79 1.95 8.02
CA LEU A 22 -16.21 3.31 7.98
C LEU A 22 -16.59 4.09 6.72
N ASN A 23 -17.59 3.59 5.98
CA ASN A 23 -18.09 4.23 4.76
C ASN A 23 -18.82 5.53 5.08
N VAL A 24 -18.71 6.47 4.16
CA VAL A 24 -19.46 7.73 4.10
C VAL A 24 -20.32 7.74 2.83
N ALA A 25 -21.24 8.69 2.70
CA ALA A 25 -22.17 8.74 1.56
C ALA A 25 -21.49 8.76 0.16
N SER A 26 -20.25 9.24 0.10
CA SER A 26 -19.45 9.27 -1.14
C SER A 26 -18.43 8.13 -1.26
N SER A 27 -18.55 7.08 -0.46
CA SER A 27 -17.63 5.96 -0.51
C SER A 27 -17.90 5.08 -1.72
N ASP A 28 -16.84 4.74 -2.44
CA ASP A 28 -16.87 3.77 -3.53
C ASP A 28 -17.16 2.36 -2.98
N GLU A 29 -17.68 1.50 -3.83
CA GLU A 29 -17.87 0.08 -3.52
C GLU A 29 -16.67 -0.74 -3.98
N ASP A 30 -15.98 -1.35 -3.04
CA ASP A 30 -14.83 -2.20 -3.27
C ASP A 30 -15.23 -3.68 -3.14
N TYR A 31 -14.85 -4.51 -4.10
CA TYR A 31 -15.09 -5.95 -4.06
C TYR A 31 -13.79 -6.72 -4.27
N LYS A 32 -13.59 -7.75 -3.47
CA LYS A 32 -12.47 -8.68 -3.65
C LYS A 32 -12.94 -10.11 -3.65
N GLY A 33 -12.36 -10.92 -4.53
CA GLY A 33 -12.76 -12.31 -4.70
C GLY A 33 -11.62 -13.23 -5.08
N VAL A 34 -11.96 -14.52 -5.12
CA VAL A 34 -11.07 -15.62 -5.47
C VAL A 34 -11.73 -16.48 -6.52
N CYS A 35 -10.99 -16.86 -7.55
CA CYS A 35 -11.47 -17.80 -8.56
C CYS A 35 -10.49 -18.96 -8.75
N ILE A 36 -11.02 -20.09 -9.24
CA ILE A 36 -10.22 -21.24 -9.70
C ILE A 36 -9.99 -21.08 -11.21
N LYS A 37 -8.77 -20.74 -11.59
CA LYS A 37 -8.39 -20.60 -13.00
C LYS A 37 -8.41 -21.95 -13.72
N PRO A 38 -8.53 -22.00 -15.07
CA PRO A 38 -8.47 -23.25 -15.83
C PRO A 38 -7.14 -23.96 -15.69
N LYS A 39 -7.13 -25.29 -15.93
CA LYS A 39 -5.92 -26.14 -15.83
C LYS A 39 -4.79 -25.64 -16.73
N GLU A 40 -5.12 -25.09 -17.89
CA GLU A 40 -4.17 -24.54 -18.87
C GLU A 40 -3.38 -23.35 -18.28
N CYS A 41 -3.95 -22.64 -17.33
CA CYS A 41 -3.27 -21.54 -16.62
C CYS A 41 -2.38 -22.01 -15.48
N TYR A 42 -2.53 -23.25 -15.00
CA TYR A 42 -1.63 -23.86 -13.98
C TYR A 42 -0.45 -24.58 -14.63
N PHE A 43 -0.71 -25.34 -15.70
CA PHE A 43 0.26 -26.27 -16.28
C PHE A 43 0.74 -25.85 -17.67
N GLY A 44 0.10 -24.85 -18.28
CA GLY A 44 0.45 -24.34 -19.60
C GLY A 44 1.53 -23.26 -19.56
N PHE A 45 2.31 -23.19 -20.65
CA PHE A 45 3.36 -22.16 -20.81
C PHE A 45 2.84 -20.86 -21.45
N LEU A 46 1.72 -20.92 -22.14
CA LEU A 46 1.22 -19.82 -22.98
C LEU A 46 0.19 -18.93 -22.29
N GLN A 47 -0.47 -19.41 -21.23
CA GLN A 47 -1.51 -18.66 -20.54
C GLN A 47 -1.18 -18.55 -19.05
N LYS A 48 -1.01 -17.33 -18.59
CA LYS A 48 -0.86 -17.01 -17.16
C LYS A 48 -2.02 -16.14 -16.73
N PHE A 49 -2.59 -16.44 -15.58
CA PHE A 49 -3.60 -15.62 -14.93
C PHE A 49 -3.28 -15.56 -13.45
N GLU A 50 -3.15 -14.36 -12.91
CA GLU A 50 -2.93 -14.11 -11.49
C GLU A 50 -4.12 -13.38 -10.87
N GLN A 51 -4.63 -12.35 -11.55
CA GLN A 51 -5.77 -11.56 -11.07
C GLN A 51 -6.44 -10.80 -12.23
N LEU A 52 -7.69 -10.45 -12.03
CA LEU A 52 -8.42 -9.47 -12.82
C LEU A 52 -8.66 -8.25 -11.95
N GLU A 53 -8.30 -7.09 -12.46
CA GLU A 53 -8.65 -5.80 -11.85
C GLU A 53 -9.65 -5.10 -12.76
N HIS A 54 -10.81 -4.80 -12.22
CA HIS A 54 -11.78 -3.92 -12.83
C HIS A 54 -11.80 -2.63 -12.01
N MET A 55 -11.11 -1.64 -12.52
CA MET A 55 -11.19 -0.28 -11.99
C MET A 55 -12.45 0.33 -12.56
N GLY A 56 -13.44 0.56 -11.72
CA GLY A 56 -14.70 1.13 -12.13
C GLY A 56 -14.55 2.41 -12.94
N SER A 57 -15.42 2.61 -13.91
CA SER A 57 -15.52 3.92 -14.56
C SER A 57 -15.95 4.94 -13.49
N LYS A 58 -15.60 6.23 -13.68
CA LYS A 58 -16.09 7.29 -12.78
C LYS A 58 -17.62 7.32 -12.62
N SER A 59 -18.33 6.53 -13.42
CA SER A 59 -19.78 6.46 -13.45
C SER A 59 -20.39 5.35 -12.60
N ASP A 60 -19.69 4.26 -12.32
CA ASP A 60 -20.21 3.13 -11.54
C ASP A 60 -19.58 3.02 -10.13
N GLY A 61 -18.43 3.63 -9.90
CA GLY A 61 -17.77 3.66 -8.57
C GLY A 61 -17.43 2.28 -8.00
N ILE A 62 -17.31 1.25 -8.89
CA ILE A 62 -17.09 -0.14 -8.49
C ILE A 62 -15.65 -0.55 -8.76
N ASP A 63 -14.89 -0.82 -7.72
CA ASP A 63 -13.54 -1.38 -7.80
C ASP A 63 -13.59 -2.87 -7.44
N LYS A 64 -13.31 -3.75 -8.42
CA LYS A 64 -13.38 -5.20 -8.25
C LYS A 64 -12.05 -5.87 -8.59
N VAL A 65 -11.52 -6.65 -7.65
CA VAL A 65 -10.32 -7.46 -7.86
C VAL A 65 -10.62 -8.92 -7.58
N ILE A 66 -10.41 -9.79 -8.58
CA ILE A 66 -10.55 -11.24 -8.42
C ILE A 66 -9.18 -11.89 -8.64
N TYR A 67 -8.68 -12.54 -7.61
CA TYR A 67 -7.41 -13.26 -7.62
C TYR A 67 -7.60 -14.71 -8.04
N SER A 68 -6.60 -15.29 -8.70
CA SER A 68 -6.53 -16.75 -8.78
C SER A 68 -6.25 -17.34 -7.39
N LEU A 69 -6.74 -18.54 -7.12
CA LEU A 69 -6.59 -19.19 -5.81
C LEU A 69 -5.12 -19.32 -5.38
N ASP A 70 -4.22 -19.67 -6.28
CA ASP A 70 -2.79 -19.79 -6.01
C ASP A 70 -2.15 -18.43 -5.64
N LYS A 71 -2.50 -17.36 -6.36
CA LYS A 71 -2.03 -16.01 -6.05
C LYS A 71 -2.58 -15.54 -4.70
N PHE A 72 -3.87 -15.76 -4.46
CA PHE A 72 -4.52 -15.40 -3.22
C PHE A 72 -3.89 -16.13 -2.03
N ALA A 73 -3.71 -17.46 -2.14
CA ALA A 73 -3.07 -18.28 -1.09
C ALA A 73 -1.62 -17.82 -0.81
N SER A 74 -0.84 -17.53 -1.85
CA SER A 74 0.51 -16.99 -1.69
C SER A 74 0.52 -15.69 -0.88
N LEU A 75 -0.36 -14.76 -1.21
CA LEU A 75 -0.49 -13.49 -0.48
C LEU A 75 -1.01 -13.69 0.96
N ALA A 76 -1.91 -14.67 1.17
CA ALA A 76 -2.42 -15.01 2.50
C ALA A 76 -1.31 -15.60 3.40
N ILE A 77 -0.49 -16.52 2.87
CA ILE A 77 0.69 -17.10 3.56
C ILE A 77 1.69 -16.01 3.96
N ASP A 78 1.80 -14.95 3.16
CA ASP A 78 2.61 -13.79 3.49
C ASP A 78 1.91 -12.82 4.45
N CYS A 79 0.74 -13.18 4.94
CA CYS A 79 -0.06 -12.36 5.86
C CYS A 79 -0.30 -10.94 5.32
N ASN A 80 -0.61 -10.84 4.00
CA ASN A 80 -0.91 -9.56 3.36
C ASN A 80 -2.17 -8.96 3.96
N PRO A 81 -2.16 -7.72 4.51
CA PRO A 81 -3.30 -7.11 5.17
C PRO A 81 -4.59 -7.13 4.33
N ASN A 82 -4.50 -6.75 3.06
CA ASN A 82 -5.65 -6.71 2.16
C ASN A 82 -6.31 -8.08 1.93
N ILE A 83 -5.53 -9.15 1.99
CA ILE A 83 -5.99 -10.52 1.74
C ILE A 83 -6.53 -11.13 3.03
N ILE A 84 -5.84 -10.91 4.15
CA ILE A 84 -6.31 -11.34 5.46
C ILE A 84 -7.68 -10.71 5.76
N GLU A 85 -7.85 -9.42 5.49
CA GLU A 85 -9.13 -8.73 5.65
C GLU A 85 -10.25 -9.39 4.83
N VAL A 86 -9.99 -9.77 3.57
CA VAL A 86 -10.99 -10.43 2.69
C VAL A 86 -11.50 -11.73 3.28
N LEU A 87 -10.63 -12.54 3.89
CA LEU A 87 -11.02 -13.83 4.50
C LEU A 87 -11.87 -13.64 5.76
N HIS A 88 -11.71 -12.52 6.46
CA HIS A 88 -12.32 -12.24 7.76
C HIS A 88 -13.47 -11.23 7.71
N VAL A 89 -13.98 -10.89 6.51
CA VAL A 89 -15.17 -10.05 6.41
C VAL A 89 -16.36 -10.68 7.12
N ALA A 90 -17.29 -9.84 7.58
CA ALA A 90 -18.54 -10.30 8.18
C ALA A 90 -19.40 -11.03 7.15
N GLU A 91 -20.31 -11.91 7.62
CA GLU A 91 -21.16 -12.70 6.73
C GLU A 91 -22.06 -11.83 5.84
N GLU A 92 -22.52 -10.70 6.34
CA GLU A 92 -23.32 -9.75 5.57
C GLU A 92 -22.56 -9.09 4.41
N ASP A 93 -21.24 -9.15 4.41
CA ASP A 93 -20.39 -8.61 3.34
C ASP A 93 -19.99 -9.68 2.31
N VAL A 94 -20.39 -10.94 2.52
CA VAL A 94 -20.14 -12.05 1.59
C VAL A 94 -21.23 -12.05 0.49
N LEU A 95 -20.81 -12.01 -0.77
CA LEU A 95 -21.70 -11.99 -1.94
C LEU A 95 -21.76 -13.32 -2.64
N VAL A 96 -20.64 -14.01 -2.74
CA VAL A 96 -20.52 -15.36 -3.32
C VAL A 96 -19.66 -16.20 -2.39
N CYS A 97 -20.15 -17.36 -2.00
CA CYS A 97 -19.40 -18.37 -1.30
C CYS A 97 -19.85 -19.75 -1.74
N THR A 98 -19.03 -20.43 -2.53
CA THR A 98 -19.27 -21.82 -2.91
C THR A 98 -18.68 -22.75 -1.84
N GLU A 99 -18.89 -24.07 -1.96
CA GLU A 99 -18.27 -25.06 -1.08
C GLU A 99 -16.74 -24.90 -1.00
N PHE A 100 -16.07 -24.52 -2.09
CA PHE A 100 -14.63 -24.22 -2.09
C PHE A 100 -14.31 -22.91 -1.38
N GLY A 101 -15.18 -21.93 -1.48
CA GLY A 101 -15.08 -20.66 -0.75
C GLY A 101 -15.23 -20.88 0.76
N GLU A 102 -16.18 -21.73 1.17
CA GLU A 102 -16.38 -22.12 2.56
C GLU A 102 -15.16 -22.87 3.11
N ALA A 103 -14.61 -23.83 2.35
CA ALA A 103 -13.38 -24.54 2.72
C ALA A 103 -12.20 -23.58 2.88
N LEU A 104 -12.05 -22.60 2.01
CA LEU A 104 -11.01 -21.57 2.13
C LEU A 104 -11.20 -20.71 3.39
N ARG A 105 -12.43 -20.29 3.68
CA ARG A 105 -12.74 -19.52 4.90
C ARG A 105 -12.60 -20.32 6.18
N ALA A 106 -12.84 -21.61 6.14
CA ALA A 106 -12.68 -22.50 7.30
C ALA A 106 -11.24 -22.54 7.84
N ILE A 107 -10.25 -22.31 6.98
CA ILE A 107 -8.82 -22.28 7.35
C ILE A 107 -8.27 -20.85 7.45
N LYS A 108 -9.11 -19.82 7.51
CA LYS A 108 -8.68 -18.41 7.49
C LYS A 108 -7.68 -18.06 8.60
N ASP A 109 -7.84 -18.64 9.78
CA ASP A 109 -7.00 -18.37 10.94
C ASP A 109 -5.62 -19.05 10.82
N ASP A 110 -5.47 -20.09 10.01
CA ASP A 110 -4.19 -20.76 9.74
C ASP A 110 -3.22 -19.87 8.96
N PHE A 111 -3.72 -18.84 8.27
CA PHE A 111 -2.90 -17.84 7.59
C PHE A 111 -2.34 -16.78 8.54
N LEU A 112 -2.85 -16.69 9.77
CA LEU A 112 -2.34 -15.72 10.73
C LEU A 112 -1.00 -16.19 11.30
N SER A 113 -0.02 -15.31 11.21
CA SER A 113 1.33 -15.60 11.67
C SER A 113 2.02 -14.36 12.21
N LYS A 114 3.18 -14.56 12.86
CA LYS A 114 4.04 -13.46 13.33
C LYS A 114 4.52 -12.53 12.20
N LYS A 115 4.37 -12.93 10.92
CA LYS A 115 4.60 -12.05 9.76
C LYS A 115 3.71 -10.80 9.81
N ALA A 116 2.53 -10.87 10.44
CA ALA A 116 1.64 -9.72 10.64
C ALA A 116 2.36 -8.52 11.25
N LYS A 117 3.33 -8.74 12.15
CA LYS A 117 4.17 -7.67 12.71
C LYS A 117 4.83 -6.83 11.61
N PHE A 118 5.36 -7.49 10.60
CA PHE A 118 6.09 -6.81 9.53
C PHE A 118 5.17 -6.29 8.43
N THR A 119 4.13 -7.03 8.08
CA THR A 119 3.24 -6.68 6.97
C THR A 119 2.27 -5.56 7.37
N PHE A 120 1.59 -5.66 8.50
CA PHE A 120 0.69 -4.60 8.98
C PHE A 120 1.46 -3.37 9.43
N ALA A 121 2.53 -3.52 10.23
CA ALA A 121 3.36 -2.38 10.63
C ALA A 121 4.06 -1.73 9.43
N GLY A 122 4.59 -2.52 8.48
CA GLY A 122 5.21 -2.01 7.27
C GLY A 122 4.22 -1.22 6.40
N TYR A 123 2.98 -1.71 6.28
CA TYR A 123 1.95 -0.99 5.53
C TYR A 123 1.52 0.30 6.26
N ALA A 124 1.30 0.24 7.56
CA ALA A 124 1.02 1.41 8.38
C ALA A 124 2.15 2.44 8.28
N HIS A 125 3.41 2.01 8.45
CA HIS A 125 4.58 2.88 8.29
C HIS A 125 4.64 3.55 6.90
N SER A 126 4.32 2.82 5.83
CA SER A 126 4.29 3.37 4.49
C SER A 126 3.20 4.45 4.32
N GLN A 127 2.03 4.28 4.98
CA GLN A 127 0.98 5.30 5.01
C GLN A 127 1.45 6.54 5.78
N LEU A 128 2.06 6.37 6.96
CA LEU A 128 2.61 7.48 7.74
C LEU A 128 3.67 8.25 6.96
N LYS A 129 4.62 7.54 6.32
CA LYS A 129 5.63 8.15 5.47
C LYS A 129 5.01 8.95 4.34
N ARG A 130 3.97 8.42 3.69
CA ARG A 130 3.24 9.12 2.63
C ARG A 130 2.59 10.41 3.14
N ILE A 131 1.90 10.34 4.28
CA ILE A 131 1.26 11.51 4.92
C ILE A 131 2.31 12.58 5.22
N LYS A 132 3.43 12.21 5.85
CA LYS A 132 4.54 13.12 6.17
C LYS A 132 5.15 13.77 4.91
N THR A 133 5.37 12.96 3.87
CA THR A 133 5.93 13.45 2.60
C THR A 133 4.97 14.39 1.89
N HIS A 134 3.70 14.04 1.77
CA HIS A 134 2.71 14.94 1.15
C HIS A 134 2.56 16.24 1.95
N ARG A 135 2.57 16.16 3.27
CA ARG A 135 2.53 17.34 4.14
C ARG A 135 3.73 18.26 3.89
N SER A 136 4.94 17.72 3.77
CA SER A 136 6.12 18.53 3.47
C SER A 136 6.01 19.25 2.11
N TRP A 137 5.49 18.58 1.09
CA TRP A 137 5.26 19.19 -0.22
C TRP A 137 4.13 20.23 -0.22
N LEU A 138 3.15 20.12 0.66
CA LEU A 138 2.10 21.13 0.82
C LEU A 138 2.64 22.41 1.47
N LEU A 139 3.55 22.26 2.43
CA LEU A 139 4.12 23.39 3.18
C LEU A 139 5.28 24.07 2.44
N ASP A 140 6.15 23.27 1.83
CA ASP A 140 7.33 23.76 1.09
C ASP A 140 7.53 22.92 -0.18
N PRO A 141 6.80 23.26 -1.24
CA PRO A 141 6.89 22.52 -2.50
C PRO A 141 8.23 22.80 -3.20
N PRO A 142 8.87 21.78 -3.79
CA PRO A 142 10.07 21.95 -4.59
C PRO A 142 9.84 22.94 -5.75
N LYS A 143 10.62 24.02 -5.81
CA LYS A 143 10.44 25.11 -6.76
C LYS A 143 10.99 24.80 -8.15
N ALA A 144 12.06 24.03 -8.22
CA ALA A 144 12.73 23.69 -9.46
C ALA A 144 13.39 22.31 -9.39
N ALA A 145 13.62 21.70 -10.54
CA ALA A 145 14.41 20.47 -10.62
C ALA A 145 15.84 20.74 -10.16
N PRO A 146 16.42 19.86 -9.34
CA PRO A 146 17.82 20.01 -8.94
C PRO A 146 18.74 19.85 -10.15
N SER A 147 19.74 20.73 -10.26
CA SER A 147 20.77 20.66 -11.27
C SER A 147 22.03 19.99 -10.73
N ARG A 148 22.87 19.47 -11.60
CA ARG A 148 24.15 18.89 -11.19
C ARG A 148 25.09 19.93 -10.58
N SER A 149 25.02 21.17 -11.04
CA SER A 149 25.80 22.29 -10.51
C SER A 149 25.47 22.61 -9.05
N ASP A 150 24.23 22.39 -8.59
CA ASP A 150 23.84 22.59 -7.19
C ASP A 150 24.59 21.65 -6.23
N PHE A 151 25.11 20.55 -6.76
CA PHE A 151 25.91 19.56 -6.03
C PHE A 151 27.41 19.60 -6.38
N HIS A 152 27.87 20.66 -7.06
CA HIS A 152 29.24 20.79 -7.54
C HIS A 152 29.70 19.60 -8.39
N LEU A 153 28.80 19.08 -9.24
CA LEU A 153 29.04 18.01 -10.20
C LEU A 153 29.20 18.58 -11.62
N SER A 154 29.99 17.89 -12.47
CA SER A 154 30.06 18.22 -13.89
C SER A 154 28.74 17.95 -14.60
N GLU A 155 28.52 18.59 -15.76
CA GLU A 155 27.28 18.43 -16.57
C GLU A 155 26.94 16.97 -16.87
N THR A 156 27.93 16.15 -17.11
CA THR A 156 27.76 14.71 -17.34
C THR A 156 28.28 13.91 -16.15
N SER A 157 27.56 12.84 -15.78
CA SER A 157 28.05 11.93 -14.74
C SER A 157 29.29 11.21 -15.18
N LYS A 158 30.31 11.22 -14.32
CA LYS A 158 31.53 10.39 -14.47
C LYS A 158 31.42 9.10 -13.67
N VAL A 159 30.30 8.89 -12.96
CA VAL A 159 30.03 7.72 -12.14
C VAL A 159 28.86 6.98 -12.76
N SER A 160 29.06 5.72 -13.13
CA SER A 160 27.97 4.88 -13.63
C SER A 160 27.04 4.43 -12.51
N ALA A 161 25.80 4.07 -12.84
CA ALA A 161 24.84 3.56 -11.87
C ALA A 161 25.35 2.25 -11.21
N SER A 162 26.12 1.42 -11.95
CA SER A 162 26.72 0.20 -11.42
C SER A 162 27.83 0.47 -10.40
N GLU A 163 28.67 1.48 -10.64
CA GLU A 163 29.72 1.88 -9.70
C GLU A 163 29.12 2.47 -8.43
N LEU A 164 28.10 3.31 -8.56
CA LEU A 164 27.41 3.86 -7.41
C LEU A 164 26.72 2.77 -6.57
N GLY A 165 26.05 1.82 -7.24
CA GLY A 165 25.43 0.66 -6.59
C GLY A 165 26.43 -0.25 -5.88
N ALA A 166 27.60 -0.50 -6.49
CA ALA A 166 28.68 -1.28 -5.88
C ALA A 166 29.23 -0.57 -4.62
N PHE A 167 29.45 0.74 -4.70
CA PHE A 167 29.88 1.54 -3.56
C PHE A 167 28.86 1.48 -2.41
N GLU A 168 27.57 1.65 -2.70
CA GLU A 168 26.51 1.56 -1.69
C GLU A 168 26.42 0.18 -1.04
N ALA A 169 26.61 -0.90 -1.82
CA ALA A 169 26.66 -2.26 -1.29
C ALA A 169 27.83 -2.43 -0.32
N SER A 170 29.03 -1.99 -0.71
CA SER A 170 30.24 -2.07 0.12
C SER A 170 30.06 -1.31 1.44
N VAL A 171 29.50 -0.10 1.41
CA VAL A 171 29.23 0.68 2.62
C VAL A 171 28.22 -0.03 3.53
N ARG A 172 27.18 -0.64 2.94
CA ARG A 172 26.15 -1.38 3.70
C ARG A 172 26.71 -2.64 4.37
N GLU A 173 27.64 -3.30 3.71
CA GLU A 173 28.31 -4.51 4.23
C GLU A 173 29.44 -4.20 5.22
N GLY A 174 29.70 -2.91 5.50
CA GLY A 174 30.75 -2.49 6.41
C GLY A 174 32.16 -2.73 5.86
N ILE A 175 32.31 -2.86 4.54
CA ILE A 175 33.61 -3.02 3.90
C ILE A 175 34.30 -1.65 3.89
N GLU A 176 35.50 -1.56 4.50
CA GLU A 176 36.35 -0.38 4.37
C GLU A 176 36.83 -0.28 2.93
N VAL A 177 36.32 0.69 2.19
CA VAL A 177 36.74 0.98 0.83
C VAL A 177 37.79 2.09 0.90
N GLU A 178 39.05 1.75 0.72
CA GLU A 178 40.14 2.73 0.59
C GLU A 178 40.04 3.45 -0.76
N LEU A 179 39.24 4.50 -0.82
CA LEU A 179 39.15 5.39 -1.98
C LEU A 179 39.80 6.74 -1.69
N PRO A 180 40.42 7.40 -2.67
CA PRO A 180 40.85 8.78 -2.55
C PRO A 180 39.70 9.68 -2.10
N LYS A 181 40.00 10.70 -1.26
CA LYS A 181 38.97 11.59 -0.66
C LYS A 181 38.14 12.33 -1.70
N ASP A 182 38.71 12.67 -2.83
CA ASP A 182 38.05 13.33 -3.95
C ASP A 182 37.03 12.39 -4.62
N VAL A 183 37.35 11.10 -4.75
CA VAL A 183 36.44 10.09 -5.28
C VAL A 183 35.27 9.85 -4.32
N LEU A 184 35.52 9.69 -3.02
CA LEU A 184 34.47 9.58 -1.99
C LEU A 184 33.53 10.79 -2.00
N THR A 185 34.10 11.99 -2.16
CA THR A 185 33.33 13.22 -2.26
C THR A 185 32.45 13.24 -3.52
N LEU A 186 32.99 12.79 -4.65
CA LEU A 186 32.25 12.66 -5.91
C LEU A 186 31.08 11.70 -5.78
N PHE A 187 31.28 10.50 -5.23
CA PHE A 187 30.21 9.52 -5.00
C PHE A 187 29.14 10.07 -4.07
N THR A 188 29.53 10.72 -3.00
CA THR A 188 28.58 11.33 -2.02
C THR A 188 27.71 12.40 -2.70
N ARG A 189 28.31 13.30 -3.48
CA ARG A 189 27.60 14.34 -4.21
C ARG A 189 26.67 13.76 -5.29
N GLU A 190 27.14 12.76 -6.04
CA GLU A 190 26.31 12.07 -7.03
C GLU A 190 25.08 11.42 -6.38
N LYS A 191 25.27 10.74 -5.26
CA LYS A 191 24.18 10.16 -4.47
C LYS A 191 23.18 11.23 -3.99
N GLN A 192 23.67 12.34 -3.47
CA GLN A 192 22.83 13.46 -3.02
C GLN A 192 22.01 14.04 -4.19
N TYR A 193 22.64 14.23 -5.34
CA TYR A 193 21.95 14.69 -6.55
C TYR A 193 20.88 13.71 -7.01
N GLN A 194 21.20 12.41 -7.07
CA GLN A 194 20.22 11.40 -7.49
C GLN A 194 19.04 11.32 -6.51
N ALA A 195 19.29 11.41 -5.21
CA ALA A 195 18.25 11.44 -4.19
C ALA A 195 17.36 12.68 -4.31
N ALA A 196 17.94 13.85 -4.51
CA ALA A 196 17.21 15.10 -4.73
C ALA A 196 16.37 15.06 -6.01
N LYS A 197 16.95 14.52 -7.10
CA LYS A 197 16.24 14.35 -8.36
C LYS A 197 15.07 13.38 -8.22
N ALA A 198 15.29 12.24 -7.61
CA ALA A 198 14.23 11.25 -7.36
C ALA A 198 13.10 11.85 -6.50
N HIS A 199 13.43 12.63 -5.49
CA HIS A 199 12.44 13.34 -4.66
C HIS A 199 11.64 14.37 -5.49
N TYR A 200 12.30 15.13 -6.36
CA TYR A 200 11.62 16.07 -7.26
C TYR A 200 10.71 15.36 -8.25
N ASP A 201 11.19 14.27 -8.86
CA ASP A 201 10.40 13.48 -9.81
C ASP A 201 9.17 12.86 -9.12
N GLN A 202 9.30 12.39 -7.87
CA GLN A 202 8.19 11.91 -7.06
C GLN A 202 7.16 13.02 -6.78
N TYR A 203 7.63 14.22 -6.43
CA TYR A 203 6.75 15.38 -6.26
C TYR A 203 5.98 15.72 -7.55
N CYS A 204 6.67 15.79 -8.70
CA CYS A 204 6.03 16.05 -9.98
C CYS A 204 4.99 14.98 -10.36
N ASN A 205 5.30 13.71 -10.11
CA ASN A 205 4.36 12.62 -10.34
C ASN A 205 3.14 12.71 -9.41
N TRP A 206 3.36 13.02 -8.12
CA TRP A 206 2.26 13.26 -7.18
C TRP A 206 1.35 14.41 -7.63
N VAL A 207 1.90 15.54 -8.04
CA VAL A 207 1.12 16.67 -8.54
C VAL A 207 0.27 16.28 -9.75
N LYS A 208 0.84 15.53 -10.71
CA LYS A 208 0.16 15.09 -11.93
C LYS A 208 -0.94 14.06 -11.69
N SER A 209 -0.69 13.11 -10.76
CA SER A 209 -1.58 11.99 -10.48
C SER A 209 -2.50 12.21 -9.27
N ARG A 210 -2.45 13.40 -8.66
CA ARG A 210 -3.16 13.71 -7.42
C ARG A 210 -4.66 13.58 -7.61
N ASN A 211 -5.28 12.73 -6.79
CA ASN A 211 -6.73 12.58 -6.77
C ASN A 211 -7.38 13.87 -6.24
N PRO A 212 -8.32 14.51 -6.97
CA PRO A 212 -8.94 15.78 -6.56
C PRO A 212 -9.61 15.72 -5.18
N ALA A 213 -10.31 14.63 -4.86
CA ALA A 213 -10.96 14.48 -3.55
C ALA A 213 -9.94 14.41 -2.42
N ARG A 214 -8.78 13.77 -2.66
CA ARG A 214 -7.66 13.76 -1.68
C ARG A 214 -7.04 15.14 -1.54
N ALA A 215 -6.88 15.85 -2.65
CA ALA A 215 -6.36 17.22 -2.66
C ALA A 215 -7.24 18.17 -1.82
N GLN A 216 -8.56 18.00 -1.86
CA GLN A 216 -9.49 18.78 -1.03
C GLN A 216 -9.30 18.48 0.47
N LEU A 217 -9.16 17.20 0.86
CA LEU A 217 -8.90 16.84 2.25
C LEU A 217 -7.57 17.42 2.75
N GLU A 218 -6.52 17.31 1.96
CA GLU A 218 -5.20 17.87 2.28
C GLU A 218 -5.23 19.41 2.40
N ALA A 219 -5.98 20.10 1.51
CA ALA A 219 -6.14 21.55 1.58
C ALA A 219 -6.93 22.01 2.82
N GLN A 220 -7.97 21.25 3.19
CA GLN A 220 -8.86 21.59 4.31
C GLN A 220 -8.24 21.24 5.67
N PHE A 221 -7.61 20.09 5.81
CA PHE A 221 -7.15 19.54 7.08
C PHE A 221 -5.63 19.50 7.23
N GLY A 222 -4.90 19.87 6.18
CA GLY A 222 -3.44 19.87 6.14
C GLY A 222 -2.81 18.49 5.94
N TYR A 223 -3.61 17.43 5.81
CA TYR A 223 -3.19 16.07 5.47
C TYR A 223 -4.35 15.26 4.90
N ASP A 224 -4.06 14.12 4.26
CA ASP A 224 -5.09 13.20 3.76
C ASP A 224 -5.70 12.40 4.93
N THR A 225 -6.87 12.83 5.39
CA THR A 225 -7.60 12.22 6.52
C THR A 225 -8.04 10.78 6.25
N LYS A 226 -8.28 10.40 4.97
CA LYS A 226 -8.58 9.01 4.62
C LYS A 226 -7.35 8.11 4.82
N HIS A 227 -6.15 8.59 4.46
CA HIS A 227 -4.92 7.87 4.76
C HIS A 227 -4.63 7.80 6.27
N GLY A 228 -4.90 8.89 7.01
CA GLY A 228 -4.75 8.90 8.48
C GLY A 228 -5.65 7.87 9.16
N MET A 229 -6.90 7.80 8.77
CA MET A 229 -7.84 6.78 9.26
C MET A 229 -7.35 5.35 8.94
N HIS A 230 -6.89 5.09 7.71
CA HIS A 230 -6.37 3.78 7.33
C HIS A 230 -5.09 3.41 8.08
N LEU A 231 -4.22 4.37 8.36
CA LEU A 231 -3.02 4.18 9.17
C LEU A 231 -3.37 3.63 10.55
N LEU A 232 -4.22 4.35 11.31
CA LEU A 232 -4.60 3.93 12.67
C LEU A 232 -5.35 2.59 12.66
N ARG A 233 -6.24 2.36 11.69
CA ARG A 233 -6.94 1.09 11.55
C ARG A 233 -5.97 -0.08 11.37
N LEU A 234 -4.97 0.05 10.50
CA LEU A 234 -3.97 -1.00 10.25
C LEU A 234 -3.10 -1.28 11.48
N GLN A 235 -2.73 -0.23 12.21
CA GLN A 235 -1.98 -0.39 13.46
C GLN A 235 -2.79 -1.14 14.51
N THR A 236 -4.03 -0.74 14.73
CA THR A 236 -4.93 -1.40 15.69
C THR A 236 -5.15 -2.86 15.32
N MET A 237 -5.44 -3.16 14.05
CA MET A 237 -5.59 -4.55 13.58
C MET A 237 -4.31 -5.36 13.76
N GLY A 238 -3.15 -4.79 13.43
CA GLY A 238 -1.86 -5.46 13.65
C GLY A 238 -1.63 -5.84 15.12
N VAL A 239 -1.99 -4.95 16.05
CA VAL A 239 -1.91 -5.22 17.49
C VAL A 239 -2.91 -6.32 17.91
N GLU A 240 -4.16 -6.26 17.44
CA GLU A 240 -5.18 -7.27 17.72
C GLU A 240 -4.74 -8.65 17.24
N ILE A 241 -4.21 -8.76 16.03
CA ILE A 241 -3.71 -10.03 15.48
C ILE A 241 -2.55 -10.57 16.33
N LEU A 242 -1.61 -9.74 16.70
CA LEU A 242 -0.41 -10.18 17.43
C LEU A 242 -0.69 -10.52 18.89
N ARG A 243 -1.62 -9.82 19.53
CA ARG A 243 -1.96 -9.99 20.93
C ARG A 243 -3.03 -11.08 21.14
N ASP A 244 -4.08 -11.04 20.32
CA ASP A 244 -5.31 -11.80 20.56
C ASP A 244 -5.54 -12.90 19.51
N GLY A 245 -4.78 -12.89 18.39
CA GLY A 245 -4.98 -13.81 17.27
C GLY A 245 -6.29 -13.56 16.50
N VAL A 246 -6.85 -12.34 16.58
CA VAL A 246 -8.18 -12.03 16.03
C VAL A 246 -8.04 -10.94 14.96
N VAL A 247 -8.83 -11.08 13.89
CA VAL A 247 -8.94 -10.07 12.82
C VAL A 247 -10.33 -9.45 12.87
N ASN A 248 -10.41 -8.24 13.38
CA ASN A 248 -11.65 -7.47 13.41
C ASN A 248 -11.72 -6.55 12.19
N VAL A 249 -12.28 -7.02 11.08
CA VAL A 249 -12.42 -6.22 9.86
C VAL A 249 -13.44 -5.11 10.06
N LYS A 250 -14.64 -5.45 10.54
CA LYS A 250 -15.67 -4.47 10.89
C LYS A 250 -15.31 -3.79 12.19
N ARG A 251 -15.04 -2.48 12.12
CA ARG A 251 -14.59 -1.68 13.25
C ARG A 251 -15.78 -1.21 14.08
N THR A 252 -15.99 -1.81 15.24
CA THR A 252 -17.07 -1.43 16.16
C THR A 252 -16.55 -0.62 17.36
N ASN A 253 -15.44 -1.09 17.96
CA ASN A 253 -14.93 -0.53 19.21
C ASN A 253 -14.23 0.83 19.03
N ASP A 254 -13.52 1.02 17.93
CA ASP A 254 -12.75 2.23 17.60
C ASP A 254 -13.35 3.03 16.43
N ARG A 255 -14.58 2.69 16.01
CA ARG A 255 -15.27 3.30 14.86
C ARG A 255 -15.36 4.82 14.98
N GLU A 256 -15.80 5.32 16.11
CA GLU A 256 -15.96 6.78 16.34
C GLU A 256 -14.62 7.50 16.23
N LYS A 257 -13.58 6.95 16.83
CA LYS A 257 -12.21 7.46 16.72
C LYS A 257 -11.72 7.51 15.29
N LEU A 258 -11.87 6.42 14.54
CA LEU A 258 -11.47 6.35 13.14
C LEU A 258 -12.26 7.33 12.27
N LEU A 259 -13.56 7.49 12.50
CA LEU A 259 -14.38 8.48 11.81
C LEU A 259 -14.02 9.91 12.20
N SER A 260 -13.62 10.19 13.45
CA SER A 260 -13.15 11.52 13.84
C SER A 260 -11.90 11.93 13.06
N VAL A 261 -10.96 11.01 12.84
CA VAL A 261 -9.82 11.22 11.94
C VAL A 261 -10.28 11.46 10.50
N ARG A 262 -11.20 10.65 10.01
CA ARG A 262 -11.74 10.76 8.64
C ARG A 262 -12.40 12.11 8.38
N HIS A 263 -13.07 12.66 9.37
CA HIS A 263 -13.76 13.97 9.31
C HIS A 263 -12.84 15.16 9.65
N GLY A 264 -11.53 14.92 9.87
CA GLY A 264 -10.56 15.97 10.13
C GLY A 264 -10.67 16.62 11.52
N GLN A 265 -11.28 15.92 12.49
CA GLN A 265 -11.36 16.38 13.88
C GLN A 265 -10.07 16.14 14.66
N VAL A 266 -9.17 15.34 14.12
CA VAL A 266 -7.83 15.07 14.66
C VAL A 266 -6.81 15.87 13.84
N SER A 267 -5.95 16.64 14.51
CA SER A 267 -4.90 17.41 13.83
C SER A 267 -3.79 16.50 13.29
N TYR A 268 -2.99 17.03 12.37
CA TYR A 268 -1.82 16.29 11.86
C TYR A 268 -0.86 15.86 12.98
N ASP A 269 -0.57 16.76 13.91
CA ASP A 269 0.39 16.48 14.99
C ASP A 269 -0.15 15.41 15.95
N GLN A 270 -1.41 15.47 16.31
CA GLN A 270 -2.08 14.41 17.09
C GLN A 270 -2.08 13.06 16.38
N LEU A 271 -2.34 13.05 15.05
CA LEU A 271 -2.29 11.81 14.27
C LEU A 271 -0.88 11.21 14.27
N VAL A 272 0.15 12.04 14.12
CA VAL A 272 1.54 11.57 14.10
C VAL A 272 1.95 11.04 15.47
N GLU A 273 1.64 11.78 16.53
CA GLU A 273 1.93 11.37 17.92
C GLU A 273 1.28 10.01 18.25
N GLU A 274 0.04 9.82 17.81
CA GLU A 274 -0.64 8.55 18.04
C GLU A 274 -0.07 7.39 17.20
N ALA A 275 0.45 7.70 16.01
CA ALA A 275 0.97 6.70 15.07
C ALA A 275 2.40 6.28 15.38
N GLU A 276 3.20 7.03 16.13
CA GLU A 276 4.57 6.74 16.56
C GLU A 276 4.61 5.98 17.88
#